data_f5611e96389b44f38c0046b3b6e54cc4
#
_entry.id   f5611e96389b44f38c0046b3b6e54cc4
#
_cell.length_a   1.000
_cell.length_b   1.000
_cell.length_c   1.000
_cell.angle_alpha   90.00
_cell.angle_beta   90.00
_cell.angle_gamma   90.00
#
_symmetry.space_group_name_H-M   'P 1'
#
loop_
_entity.id
_entity.type
_entity.pdbx_description
1 polymer ?
#
loop_
_entity_poly.entity_id
_entity_poly.type
_entity_poly.pdbx_seq_one_letter_code
_entity_poly.pdbx_strand_id
1 'polypeptide(L)'
;MTLNDVIKIAVLPGDGIGDEVTEAALPIFKALNLPVAIHRGDIGWACWQEQGNPLPEKTWQLIRHCDATLIGAITSKPVREALRELSPKLQKNPVEYVSPLIQLRQKLDLFANVRPCFNLLDSERPFRFCIIRENTEGLYAGFDFHPPPEPISQLIRQQKRWQHMSTQDLSVSLRLQSRQGLQRLFEFAFQYAKENQFTRVTFADKPNVLRQSSAFARDIFEAVAAGYPAITADIANIDATALWLVRRPEEFGVIVAENMFGDILSDVGAAVMGGLGFAPSANMGHKGCYFEPVHGSGPRITSHRANPSAMFLTIGLLLTHFGYSNEAKRITQAIAAVIKDGRYLTYDLGGKSTTEEMAQVIIEQVIHPDLPTPLFLKQGIDANHLTLDLPLQQLKQFSTAEIADALDACGVDGALLHMKPLASGIKLAGPAYTVQYSPYQRVGQTFKQAANYIDNVPANAVIVIDNQARIDCTVWGDILTQAALVKGIAGTVVNGAVRDVTKILNSNYPLFAVERFMRSGKNRVQKSGEQCPVSINGVTIHPGDILFGDDDGVLVIPAALLGEVLVKAQAIAETENKIIDAVKKGRRLDEAREDYRYDQPWLNPADKG
;
A
#
# COMPACT_ATOMS: atom_id res chain seq x y z
N MET A 1 -3.49 -24.88 -17.35
CA MET A 1 -4.26 -24.93 -16.09
C MET A 1 -5.72 -24.73 -16.42
N THR A 2 -6.59 -25.52 -15.86
CA THR A 2 -8.03 -25.27 -15.92
C THR A 2 -8.34 -24.09 -15.01
N LEU A 3 -9.31 -23.24 -15.36
CA LEU A 3 -9.70 -22.02 -14.62
C LEU A 3 -10.09 -22.25 -13.11
N ASN A 4 -10.03 -23.49 -12.63
CA ASN A 4 -10.38 -23.91 -11.27
C ASN A 4 -9.18 -24.39 -10.43
N ASP A 5 -7.96 -24.39 -10.98
CA ASP A 5 -6.79 -24.83 -10.22
C ASP A 5 -6.32 -23.68 -9.29
N VAL A 6 -6.01 -24.00 -8.05
CA VAL A 6 -5.50 -23.03 -7.08
C VAL A 6 -4.06 -22.63 -7.48
N ILE A 7 -3.85 -21.34 -7.77
CA ILE A 7 -2.54 -20.78 -8.12
C ILE A 7 -1.71 -20.64 -6.85
N LYS A 8 -0.57 -21.31 -6.79
CA LYS A 8 0.38 -21.20 -5.68
C LYS A 8 1.39 -20.10 -5.95
N ILE A 9 1.42 -19.09 -5.11
CA ILE A 9 2.33 -17.95 -5.25
C ILE A 9 3.31 -17.93 -4.08
N ALA A 10 4.61 -17.97 -4.39
CA ALA A 10 5.66 -17.66 -3.40
C ALA A 10 5.72 -16.14 -3.24
N VAL A 11 5.39 -15.62 -2.06
CA VAL A 11 5.46 -14.19 -1.73
C VAL A 11 6.71 -13.93 -0.91
N LEU A 12 7.59 -13.08 -1.44
CA LEU A 12 8.89 -12.74 -0.89
C LEU A 12 8.98 -11.22 -0.72
N PRO A 13 8.53 -10.65 0.42
CA PRO A 13 8.49 -9.20 0.62
C PRO A 13 9.84 -8.51 0.45
N GLY A 14 10.93 -9.13 0.90
CA GLY A 14 12.30 -8.62 0.74
C GLY A 14 12.66 -7.55 1.77
N ASP A 15 13.14 -6.40 1.31
CA ASP A 15 13.79 -5.39 2.14
C ASP A 15 13.05 -4.03 2.12
N GLY A 16 13.16 -3.28 3.20
CA GLY A 16 12.69 -1.88 3.29
C GLY A 16 11.20 -1.75 2.98
N ILE A 17 10.84 -0.90 2.00
CA ILE A 17 9.44 -0.69 1.61
C ILE A 17 8.80 -1.92 0.95
N GLY A 18 9.58 -2.96 0.62
CA GLY A 18 9.08 -4.17 -0.03
C GLY A 18 8.03 -4.90 0.80
N ASP A 19 8.24 -5.01 2.12
CA ASP A 19 7.26 -5.60 3.04
C ASP A 19 5.96 -4.78 3.07
N GLU A 20 6.09 -3.47 3.25
CA GLU A 20 4.99 -2.51 3.35
C GLU A 20 4.08 -2.55 2.11
N VAL A 21 4.63 -2.40 0.90
CA VAL A 21 3.84 -2.38 -0.34
C VAL A 21 3.25 -3.76 -0.68
N THR A 22 3.95 -4.84 -0.30
CA THR A 22 3.47 -6.21 -0.53
C THR A 22 2.27 -6.49 0.37
N GLU A 23 2.40 -6.28 1.69
CA GLU A 23 1.31 -6.54 2.63
C GLU A 23 0.08 -5.68 2.34
N ALA A 24 0.27 -4.43 1.95
CA ALA A 24 -0.82 -3.53 1.58
C ALA A 24 -1.58 -4.00 0.31
N ALA A 25 -0.91 -4.66 -0.64
CA ALA A 25 -1.52 -5.08 -1.89
C ALA A 25 -2.10 -6.51 -1.87
N LEU A 26 -1.60 -7.42 -1.02
CA LEU A 26 -2.05 -8.82 -0.99
C LEU A 26 -3.56 -9.03 -0.77
N PRO A 27 -4.29 -8.20 0.01
CA PRO A 27 -5.73 -8.35 0.19
C PRO A 27 -6.54 -8.31 -1.11
N ILE A 28 -5.98 -7.80 -2.21
CA ILE A 28 -6.62 -7.74 -3.53
C ILE A 28 -7.03 -9.14 -4.06
N PHE A 29 -6.26 -10.19 -3.78
CA PHE A 29 -6.59 -11.54 -4.20
C PHE A 29 -7.91 -12.02 -3.59
N LYS A 30 -8.12 -11.73 -2.31
CA LYS A 30 -9.38 -12.03 -1.61
C LYS A 30 -10.52 -11.14 -2.12
N ALA A 31 -10.27 -9.86 -2.33
CA ALA A 31 -11.24 -8.89 -2.83
C ALA A 31 -11.78 -9.27 -4.23
N LEU A 32 -10.94 -9.85 -5.07
CA LEU A 32 -11.29 -10.36 -6.39
C LEU A 32 -11.82 -11.81 -6.38
N ASN A 33 -11.91 -12.43 -5.19
CA ASN A 33 -12.33 -13.82 -5.02
C ASN A 33 -11.54 -14.83 -5.88
N LEU A 34 -10.23 -14.66 -5.97
CA LEU A 34 -9.36 -15.48 -6.82
C LEU A 34 -8.89 -16.75 -6.09
N PRO A 35 -8.75 -17.88 -6.79
CA PRO A 35 -8.26 -19.14 -6.22
C PRO A 35 -6.73 -19.10 -6.07
N VAL A 36 -6.21 -18.31 -5.14
CA VAL A 36 -4.78 -18.10 -4.90
C VAL A 36 -4.40 -18.62 -3.52
N ALA A 37 -3.32 -19.42 -3.46
CA ALA A 37 -2.68 -19.85 -2.23
C ALA A 37 -1.33 -19.12 -2.07
N ILE A 38 -1.20 -18.35 -1.00
CA ILE A 38 0.00 -17.57 -0.70
C ILE A 38 0.93 -18.38 0.19
N HIS A 39 2.18 -18.52 -0.23
CA HIS A 39 3.25 -19.15 0.52
C HIS A 39 4.37 -18.15 0.78
N ARG A 40 4.69 -17.85 2.04
CA ARG A 40 5.67 -16.83 2.40
C ARG A 40 7.07 -17.40 2.53
N GLY A 41 8.06 -16.62 2.09
CA GLY A 41 9.47 -16.94 2.22
C GLY A 41 10.32 -15.70 2.44
N ASP A 42 11.53 -15.90 2.97
CA ASP A 42 12.47 -14.84 3.27
C ASP A 42 13.48 -14.68 2.14
N ILE A 43 13.83 -13.43 1.80
CA ILE A 43 14.82 -13.08 0.76
C ILE A 43 15.42 -11.71 1.08
N GLY A 44 16.65 -11.46 0.62
CA GLY A 44 17.23 -10.12 0.62
C GLY A 44 18.27 -9.90 1.69
N TRP A 45 18.39 -8.65 2.13
CA TRP A 45 19.50 -8.15 2.93
C TRP A 45 19.58 -8.76 4.33
N ALA A 46 18.44 -8.93 5.01
CA ALA A 46 18.41 -9.56 6.33
C ALA A 46 18.94 -11.00 6.28
N CYS A 47 18.54 -11.77 5.27
CA CYS A 47 19.06 -13.13 5.06
C CYS A 47 20.58 -13.12 4.80
N TRP A 48 21.07 -12.14 4.03
CA TRP A 48 22.49 -11.94 3.81
C TRP A 48 23.25 -11.68 5.11
N GLN A 49 22.78 -10.73 5.90
CA GLN A 49 23.42 -10.33 7.15
C GLN A 49 23.54 -11.50 8.14
N GLU A 50 22.50 -12.31 8.24
CA GLU A 50 22.42 -13.39 9.24
C GLU A 50 23.10 -14.69 8.77
N GLN A 51 22.92 -15.04 7.49
CA GLN A 51 23.28 -16.37 6.96
C GLN A 51 24.37 -16.32 5.89
N GLY A 52 24.77 -15.13 5.41
CA GLY A 52 25.71 -14.97 4.29
C GLY A 52 25.11 -15.40 2.94
N ASN A 53 23.80 -15.60 2.87
CA ASN A 53 23.10 -15.98 1.65
C ASN A 53 21.79 -15.19 1.54
N PRO A 54 21.63 -14.28 0.56
CA PRO A 54 20.42 -13.49 0.39
C PRO A 54 19.24 -14.27 -0.20
N LEU A 55 19.46 -15.51 -0.69
CA LEU A 55 18.44 -16.44 -1.16
C LEU A 55 18.59 -17.78 -0.42
N PRO A 56 18.01 -17.92 0.79
CA PRO A 56 18.08 -19.15 1.57
C PRO A 56 17.59 -20.38 0.80
N GLU A 57 18.18 -21.55 1.06
CA GLU A 57 17.80 -22.79 0.39
C GLU A 57 16.30 -23.13 0.61
N LYS A 58 15.77 -22.85 1.80
CA LYS A 58 14.34 -23.03 2.10
C LYS A 58 13.45 -22.21 1.16
N THR A 59 13.83 -20.96 0.91
CA THR A 59 13.11 -20.07 -0.02
C THR A 59 13.26 -20.55 -1.47
N TRP A 60 14.45 -21.03 -1.85
CA TRP A 60 14.65 -21.62 -3.17
C TRP A 60 13.75 -22.86 -3.39
N GLN A 61 13.62 -23.72 -2.40
CA GLN A 61 12.71 -24.86 -2.46
C GLN A 61 11.24 -24.42 -2.57
N LEU A 62 10.84 -23.40 -1.81
CA LEU A 62 9.51 -22.82 -1.88
C LEU A 62 9.19 -22.32 -3.30
N ILE A 63 10.09 -21.55 -3.91
CA ILE A 63 9.92 -21.02 -5.28
C ILE A 63 9.68 -22.17 -6.27
N ARG A 64 10.42 -23.27 -6.14
CA ARG A 64 10.28 -24.44 -7.03
C ARG A 64 8.95 -25.18 -6.89
N HIS A 65 8.24 -25.02 -5.79
CA HIS A 65 6.95 -25.67 -5.52
C HIS A 65 5.75 -24.77 -5.84
N CYS A 66 5.99 -23.52 -6.18
CA CYS A 66 4.96 -22.54 -6.53
C CYS A 66 4.91 -22.33 -8.05
N ASP A 67 3.75 -21.89 -8.54
CA ASP A 67 3.51 -21.62 -9.95
C ASP A 67 4.14 -20.29 -10.39
N ALA A 68 4.26 -19.34 -9.47
CA ALA A 68 4.92 -18.05 -9.67
C ALA A 68 5.50 -17.52 -8.36
N THR A 69 6.37 -16.51 -8.48
CA THR A 69 6.94 -15.78 -7.34
C THR A 69 6.59 -14.30 -7.45
N LEU A 70 6.13 -13.69 -6.36
CA LEU A 70 5.92 -12.26 -6.20
C LEU A 70 6.98 -11.73 -5.21
N ILE A 71 7.79 -10.77 -5.65
CA ILE A 71 8.87 -10.18 -4.86
C ILE A 71 8.53 -8.72 -4.58
N GLY A 72 8.76 -8.26 -3.35
CA GLY A 72 8.54 -6.85 -2.99
C GLY A 72 9.68 -5.95 -3.44
N ALA A 73 10.77 -5.88 -2.69
CA ALA A 73 11.94 -5.09 -3.08
C ALA A 73 13.22 -5.68 -2.48
N ILE A 74 14.35 -5.44 -3.13
CA ILE A 74 15.65 -5.95 -2.69
C ILE A 74 16.65 -4.82 -2.52
N THR A 75 17.37 -4.83 -1.40
CA THR A 75 18.50 -3.94 -1.13
C THR A 75 19.76 -4.46 -1.81
N SER A 76 20.47 -3.58 -2.50
CA SER A 76 21.80 -3.85 -3.03
C SER A 76 22.75 -2.73 -2.59
N LYS A 77 23.91 -3.11 -2.03
CA LYS A 77 24.94 -2.17 -1.56
C LYS A 77 26.30 -2.51 -2.15
N PRO A 78 27.23 -1.53 -2.22
CA PRO A 78 28.61 -1.80 -2.61
C PRO A 78 29.26 -2.88 -1.73
N VAL A 79 30.09 -3.72 -2.32
CA VAL A 79 30.74 -4.86 -1.65
C VAL A 79 31.39 -4.51 -0.32
N ARG A 80 32.09 -3.36 -0.25
CA ARG A 80 32.76 -2.93 0.99
C ARG A 80 31.79 -2.62 2.13
N GLU A 81 30.59 -2.11 1.82
CA GLU A 81 29.55 -1.85 2.81
C GLU A 81 28.87 -3.15 3.21
N ALA A 82 28.56 -3.99 2.23
CA ALA A 82 27.95 -5.29 2.45
C ALA A 82 28.75 -6.15 3.44
N LEU A 83 30.07 -6.23 3.26
CA LEU A 83 30.95 -7.02 4.13
C LEU A 83 30.98 -6.51 5.59
N ARG A 84 30.80 -5.21 5.81
CA ARG A 84 30.76 -4.62 7.16
C ARG A 84 29.47 -4.93 7.92
N GLU A 85 28.39 -5.17 7.21
CA GLU A 85 27.08 -5.42 7.78
C GLU A 85 26.80 -6.91 8.06
N LEU A 86 27.69 -7.81 7.65
CA LEU A 86 27.58 -9.22 8.01
C LEU A 86 27.63 -9.45 9.52
N SER A 87 26.93 -10.47 9.99
CA SER A 87 27.02 -10.89 11.40
C SER A 87 28.47 -11.18 11.80
N PRO A 88 28.87 -10.94 13.08
CA PRO A 88 30.26 -11.11 13.52
C PRO A 88 30.85 -12.48 13.25
N LYS A 89 30.02 -13.52 13.17
CA LYS A 89 30.46 -14.89 12.83
C LYS A 89 30.90 -14.99 11.37
N LEU A 90 30.19 -14.33 10.47
CA LEU A 90 30.44 -14.37 9.02
C LEU A 90 31.53 -13.39 8.60
N GLN A 91 31.82 -12.34 9.37
CA GLN A 91 32.92 -11.41 9.10
C GLN A 91 34.30 -12.09 9.15
N LYS A 92 34.44 -13.22 9.86
CA LYS A 92 35.69 -13.97 9.92
C LYS A 92 36.05 -14.71 8.63
N ASN A 93 35.02 -15.13 7.88
CA ASN A 93 35.14 -15.74 6.55
C ASN A 93 34.05 -15.13 5.65
N PRO A 94 34.26 -13.92 5.17
CA PRO A 94 33.21 -13.20 4.44
C PRO A 94 32.93 -13.88 3.10
N VAL A 95 31.66 -14.06 2.81
CA VAL A 95 31.15 -14.50 1.50
C VAL A 95 30.84 -13.24 0.67
N GLU A 96 31.07 -13.29 -0.62
CA GLU A 96 30.70 -12.17 -1.51
C GLU A 96 29.19 -12.08 -1.66
N TYR A 97 28.66 -10.85 -1.60
CA TYR A 97 27.24 -10.62 -1.85
C TYR A 97 26.92 -10.76 -3.34
N VAL A 98 26.04 -11.69 -3.65
CA VAL A 98 25.44 -11.83 -4.99
C VAL A 98 23.95 -11.57 -4.86
N SER A 99 23.44 -10.57 -5.59
CA SER A 99 22.01 -10.22 -5.56
C SER A 99 21.13 -11.46 -5.76
N PRO A 100 20.12 -11.66 -4.90
CA PRO A 100 19.20 -12.80 -5.02
C PRO A 100 18.40 -12.76 -6.33
N LEU A 101 18.16 -11.58 -6.89
CA LEU A 101 17.48 -11.42 -8.19
C LEU A 101 18.34 -11.97 -9.33
N ILE A 102 19.67 -11.69 -9.32
CA ILE A 102 20.59 -12.25 -10.30
C ILE A 102 20.64 -13.77 -10.16
N GLN A 103 20.70 -14.29 -8.93
CA GLN A 103 20.66 -15.73 -8.70
C GLN A 103 19.39 -16.37 -9.26
N LEU A 104 18.22 -15.76 -9.06
CA LEU A 104 16.95 -16.26 -9.58
C LEU A 104 16.91 -16.23 -11.11
N ARG A 105 17.34 -15.12 -11.72
CA ARG A 105 17.40 -14.97 -13.19
C ARG A 105 18.27 -16.06 -13.82
N GLN A 106 19.42 -16.36 -13.22
CA GLN A 106 20.32 -17.41 -13.70
C GLN A 106 19.77 -18.83 -13.46
N LYS A 107 19.31 -19.12 -12.22
CA LYS A 107 18.83 -20.47 -11.85
C LYS A 107 17.57 -20.89 -12.61
N LEU A 108 16.68 -19.97 -12.89
CA LEU A 108 15.42 -20.19 -13.61
C LEU A 108 15.51 -19.87 -15.10
N ASP A 109 16.67 -19.42 -15.58
CA ASP A 109 16.90 -18.97 -16.97
C ASP A 109 15.84 -17.94 -17.45
N LEU A 110 15.66 -16.89 -16.63
CA LEU A 110 14.68 -15.82 -16.88
C LEU A 110 15.25 -14.79 -17.85
N PHE A 111 15.25 -15.08 -19.12
CA PHE A 111 15.94 -14.30 -20.14
C PHE A 111 15.24 -13.01 -20.57
N ALA A 112 13.92 -12.91 -20.36
CA ALA A 112 13.14 -11.75 -20.76
C ALA A 112 12.55 -11.03 -19.54
N ASN A 113 12.95 -9.76 -19.34
CA ASN A 113 12.32 -8.88 -18.36
C ASN A 113 11.33 -7.96 -19.08
N VAL A 114 10.05 -8.10 -18.76
CA VAL A 114 8.92 -7.39 -19.38
C VAL A 114 8.51 -6.22 -18.50
N ARG A 115 8.59 -5.01 -19.03
CA ARG A 115 8.27 -3.76 -18.35
C ARG A 115 7.26 -2.94 -19.16
N PRO A 116 5.96 -3.15 -18.99
CA PRO A 116 4.94 -2.38 -19.68
C PRO A 116 4.87 -0.96 -19.12
N CYS A 117 4.71 0.00 -20.02
CA CYS A 117 4.56 1.41 -19.72
C CYS A 117 3.30 1.95 -20.39
N PHE A 118 2.49 2.66 -19.65
CA PHE A 118 1.24 3.25 -20.13
C PHE A 118 0.88 4.49 -19.33
N ASN A 119 0.05 5.36 -19.91
CA ASN A 119 -0.36 6.58 -19.25
C ASN A 119 -1.46 6.30 -18.20
N LEU A 120 -1.15 6.57 -16.92
CA LEU A 120 -2.09 6.53 -15.80
C LEU A 120 -2.54 7.93 -15.37
N LEU A 121 -1.71 8.96 -15.61
CA LEU A 121 -1.85 10.28 -15.02
C LEU A 121 -2.55 11.29 -15.94
N ASP A 122 -2.47 11.09 -17.26
CA ASP A 122 -2.98 12.02 -18.26
C ASP A 122 -3.73 11.28 -19.37
N SER A 123 -5.04 11.44 -19.43
CA SER A 123 -5.87 10.85 -20.49
C SER A 123 -5.81 11.59 -21.82
N GLU A 124 -5.26 12.82 -21.86
CA GLU A 124 -5.16 13.62 -23.09
C GLU A 124 -4.04 13.15 -24.02
N ARG A 125 -3.04 12.42 -23.45
CA ARG A 125 -1.94 11.83 -24.23
C ARG A 125 -1.85 10.32 -23.97
N PRO A 126 -2.76 9.52 -24.49
CA PRO A 126 -2.73 8.09 -24.28
C PRO A 126 -1.51 7.49 -24.98
N PHE A 127 -0.70 6.75 -24.22
CA PHE A 127 0.36 5.93 -24.77
C PHE A 127 0.39 4.56 -24.09
N ARG A 128 0.87 3.56 -24.83
CA ARG A 128 1.13 2.22 -24.34
C ARG A 128 2.28 1.62 -25.13
N PHE A 129 3.37 1.30 -24.45
CA PHE A 129 4.48 0.56 -25.00
C PHE A 129 5.01 -0.46 -23.98
N CYS A 130 5.89 -1.35 -24.40
CA CYS A 130 6.51 -2.31 -23.49
C CYS A 130 8.01 -2.41 -23.79
N ILE A 131 8.84 -2.35 -22.76
CA ILE A 131 10.28 -2.62 -22.89
C ILE A 131 10.52 -4.07 -22.48
N ILE A 132 11.15 -4.83 -23.41
CA ILE A 132 11.61 -6.20 -23.16
C ILE A 132 13.12 -6.18 -23.13
N ARG A 133 13.65 -6.36 -21.92
CA ARG A 133 15.07 -6.34 -21.63
C ARG A 133 15.63 -7.75 -21.59
N GLU A 134 16.78 -8.00 -22.22
CA GLU A 134 17.57 -9.20 -21.98
C GLU A 134 18.05 -9.22 -20.51
N ASN A 135 18.04 -10.37 -19.87
CA ASN A 135 18.22 -10.46 -18.42
C ASN A 135 19.38 -11.38 -18.00
N THR A 136 19.94 -12.17 -18.88
CA THR A 136 20.93 -13.23 -18.59
C THR A 136 22.27 -13.04 -19.30
N GLU A 137 22.29 -12.35 -20.43
CA GLU A 137 23.45 -12.05 -21.24
C GLU A 137 23.76 -10.52 -21.24
N GLY A 138 24.56 -10.06 -22.18
CA GLY A 138 24.91 -8.65 -22.37
C GLY A 138 26.06 -8.22 -21.50
N LEU A 139 26.05 -6.95 -21.08
CA LEU A 139 27.11 -6.39 -20.23
C LEU A 139 27.07 -6.96 -18.80
N TYR A 140 25.91 -7.45 -18.36
CA TYR A 140 25.72 -8.02 -17.02
C TYR A 140 25.92 -9.54 -16.98
N ALA A 141 26.56 -10.13 -17.99
CA ALA A 141 26.86 -11.56 -18.07
C ALA A 141 27.92 -12.05 -17.05
N GLY A 142 28.46 -11.14 -16.24
CA GLY A 142 29.44 -11.49 -15.18
C GLY A 142 30.90 -11.43 -15.63
N PHE A 143 31.21 -10.93 -16.80
CA PHE A 143 32.58 -10.73 -17.29
C PHE A 143 33.07 -9.30 -16.97
N ASP A 144 33.31 -9.02 -15.69
CA ASP A 144 33.79 -7.75 -15.18
C ASP A 144 35.07 -7.97 -14.36
N PHE A 145 36.16 -7.32 -14.76
CA PHE A 145 37.51 -7.62 -14.26
C PHE A 145 38.29 -6.36 -13.88
N HIS A 146 38.89 -6.36 -12.72
CA HIS A 146 39.93 -5.43 -12.32
C HIS A 146 40.90 -6.10 -11.33
N PRO A 147 42.17 -6.30 -11.69
CA PRO A 147 42.73 -6.14 -13.04
C PRO A 147 42.20 -7.19 -14.03
N PRO A 148 42.27 -6.93 -15.34
CA PRO A 148 41.85 -7.92 -16.33
C PRO A 148 42.84 -9.13 -16.34
N PRO A 149 42.32 -10.36 -16.56
CA PRO A 149 43.15 -11.56 -16.66
C PRO A 149 44.09 -11.49 -17.89
N GLU A 150 45.19 -12.24 -17.83
CA GLU A 150 46.25 -12.13 -18.83
C GLU A 150 45.81 -12.30 -20.29
N PRO A 151 44.90 -13.23 -20.68
CA PRO A 151 44.44 -13.34 -22.06
C PRO A 151 43.77 -12.06 -22.57
N ILE A 152 42.98 -11.39 -21.71
CA ILE A 152 42.31 -10.12 -22.04
C ILE A 152 43.33 -8.97 -22.10
N SER A 153 44.30 -8.97 -21.17
CA SER A 153 45.37 -7.98 -21.16
C SER A 153 46.25 -8.07 -22.41
N GLN A 154 46.51 -9.26 -22.91
CA GLN A 154 47.25 -9.46 -24.16
C GLN A 154 46.48 -8.92 -25.36
N LEU A 155 45.16 -9.17 -25.42
CA LEU A 155 44.29 -8.60 -26.48
C LEU A 155 44.29 -7.07 -26.48
N ILE A 156 44.24 -6.47 -25.29
CA ILE A 156 44.25 -4.99 -25.13
C ILE A 156 45.59 -4.41 -25.60
N ARG A 157 46.71 -5.04 -25.26
CA ARG A 157 48.04 -4.57 -25.64
C ARG A 157 48.30 -4.63 -27.13
N GLN A 158 47.55 -5.36 -27.93
CA GLN A 158 47.61 -5.30 -29.40
C GLN A 158 47.19 -3.95 -29.94
N GLN A 159 46.43 -3.15 -29.19
CA GLN A 159 46.08 -1.81 -29.56
C GLN A 159 47.18 -0.82 -29.14
N LYS A 160 47.77 -0.09 -30.10
CA LYS A 160 48.92 0.84 -29.86
C LYS A 160 48.66 1.81 -28.69
N ARG A 161 47.41 2.28 -28.56
CA ARG A 161 47.01 3.22 -27.49
C ARG A 161 47.24 2.65 -26.11
N TRP A 162 47.02 1.33 -25.90
CA TRP A 162 47.00 0.66 -24.59
C TRP A 162 48.25 -0.22 -24.35
N GLN A 163 49.20 -0.26 -25.31
CA GLN A 163 50.33 -1.19 -25.34
C GLN A 163 51.23 -1.11 -24.09
N HIS A 164 51.37 0.08 -23.51
CA HIS A 164 52.29 0.33 -22.38
C HIS A 164 51.55 0.50 -21.03
N MET A 165 50.24 0.33 -20.99
CA MET A 165 49.49 0.47 -19.73
C MET A 165 49.70 -0.75 -18.83
N SER A 166 49.87 -0.49 -17.53
CA SER A 166 49.88 -1.55 -16.52
C SER A 166 48.48 -2.18 -16.44
N THR A 167 48.41 -3.49 -16.28
CA THR A 167 47.15 -4.20 -16.04
C THR A 167 46.44 -3.74 -14.77
N GLN A 168 47.19 -3.26 -13.76
CA GLN A 168 46.64 -2.71 -12.54
C GLN A 168 45.87 -1.38 -12.74
N ASP A 169 46.14 -0.71 -13.85
CA ASP A 169 45.49 0.55 -14.20
C ASP A 169 44.29 0.36 -15.19
N LEU A 170 43.94 -0.92 -15.45
CA LEU A 170 42.88 -1.28 -16.39
C LEU A 170 41.72 -1.99 -15.67
N SER A 171 40.51 -1.65 -16.04
CA SER A 171 39.31 -2.46 -15.78
C SER A 171 38.64 -2.79 -17.11
N VAL A 172 38.03 -3.96 -17.21
CA VAL A 172 37.37 -4.43 -18.44
C VAL A 172 36.09 -5.16 -18.13
N SER A 173 35.00 -4.72 -18.78
CA SER A 173 33.72 -5.44 -18.78
C SER A 173 33.43 -5.91 -20.21
N LEU A 174 33.06 -7.16 -20.40
CA LEU A 174 32.75 -7.72 -21.71
C LEU A 174 31.24 -7.84 -21.91
N ARG A 175 30.75 -7.30 -23.04
CA ARG A 175 29.38 -7.50 -23.50
C ARG A 175 29.30 -8.79 -24.29
N LEU A 176 28.64 -9.79 -23.72
CA LEU A 176 28.45 -11.11 -24.36
C LEU A 176 27.05 -11.21 -24.93
N GLN A 177 26.93 -11.67 -26.19
CA GLN A 177 25.65 -11.96 -26.85
C GLN A 177 25.80 -13.29 -27.60
N SER A 178 24.90 -14.24 -27.33
CA SER A 178 24.84 -15.49 -28.08
C SER A 178 23.72 -15.46 -29.13
N ARG A 179 23.86 -16.25 -30.18
CA ARG A 179 22.79 -16.43 -31.18
C ARG A 179 21.52 -16.94 -30.54
N GLN A 180 21.64 -17.94 -29.68
CA GLN A 180 20.49 -18.54 -28.98
C GLN A 180 19.80 -17.52 -28.07
N GLY A 181 20.56 -16.73 -27.30
CA GLY A 181 20.01 -15.71 -26.41
C GLY A 181 19.28 -14.62 -27.16
N LEU A 182 19.89 -14.07 -28.23
CA LEU A 182 19.25 -13.05 -29.07
C LEU A 182 18.01 -13.59 -29.79
N GLN A 183 18.07 -14.79 -30.36
CA GLN A 183 16.95 -15.37 -31.07
C GLN A 183 15.74 -15.55 -30.15
N ARG A 184 15.90 -16.19 -28.98
CA ARG A 184 14.80 -16.41 -28.03
C ARG A 184 14.21 -15.10 -27.51
N LEU A 185 15.06 -14.07 -27.31
CA LEU A 185 14.61 -12.76 -26.86
C LEU A 185 13.76 -12.06 -27.95
N PHE A 186 14.21 -12.09 -29.20
CA PHE A 186 13.46 -11.49 -30.30
C PHE A 186 12.17 -12.26 -30.60
N GLU A 187 12.20 -13.58 -30.62
CA GLU A 187 10.98 -14.41 -30.73
C GLU A 187 9.97 -14.08 -29.64
N PHE A 188 10.42 -13.97 -28.40
CA PHE A 188 9.58 -13.54 -27.27
C PHE A 188 8.99 -12.15 -27.49
N ALA A 189 9.79 -11.17 -27.93
CA ALA A 189 9.34 -9.80 -28.18
C ALA A 189 8.27 -9.71 -29.26
N PHE A 190 8.43 -10.43 -30.38
CA PHE A 190 7.45 -10.46 -31.46
C PHE A 190 6.18 -11.21 -31.06
N GLN A 191 6.30 -12.32 -30.33
CA GLN A 191 5.15 -13.06 -29.79
C GLN A 191 4.37 -12.21 -28.79
N TYR A 192 5.06 -11.52 -27.88
CA TYR A 192 4.45 -10.58 -26.93
C TYR A 192 3.72 -9.45 -27.66
N ALA A 193 4.33 -8.90 -28.70
CA ALA A 193 3.69 -7.86 -29.52
C ALA A 193 2.40 -8.36 -30.17
N LYS A 194 2.41 -9.55 -30.74
CA LYS A 194 1.23 -10.19 -31.34
C LYS A 194 0.11 -10.42 -30.32
N GLU A 195 0.42 -11.00 -29.17
CA GLU A 195 -0.54 -11.33 -28.11
C GLU A 195 -1.16 -10.07 -27.49
N ASN A 196 -0.37 -9.00 -27.38
CA ASN A 196 -0.80 -7.73 -26.80
C ASN A 196 -1.23 -6.68 -27.85
N GLN A 197 -1.43 -7.09 -29.12
CA GLN A 197 -1.92 -6.23 -30.21
C GLN A 197 -1.04 -4.98 -30.45
N PHE A 198 0.26 -5.11 -30.27
CA PHE A 198 1.21 -4.11 -30.75
C PHE A 198 1.54 -4.33 -32.22
N THR A 199 1.64 -3.23 -32.96
CA THR A 199 1.89 -3.26 -34.41
C THR A 199 3.35 -3.01 -34.77
N ARG A 200 4.22 -2.77 -33.75
CA ARG A 200 5.62 -2.42 -33.96
C ARG A 200 6.53 -3.06 -32.90
N VAL A 201 7.67 -3.58 -33.36
CA VAL A 201 8.80 -4.02 -32.51
C VAL A 201 10.05 -3.27 -32.95
N THR A 202 10.64 -2.51 -32.02
CA THR A 202 11.86 -1.74 -32.25
C THR A 202 13.03 -2.38 -31.49
N PHE A 203 14.08 -2.80 -32.18
CA PHE A 203 15.32 -3.22 -31.54
C PHE A 203 16.18 -1.98 -31.24
N ALA A 204 16.35 -1.65 -29.97
CA ALA A 204 17.15 -0.53 -29.51
C ALA A 204 18.59 -0.97 -29.21
N ASP A 205 19.55 -0.53 -30.05
CA ASP A 205 20.96 -0.89 -29.94
C ASP A 205 21.86 0.32 -30.34
N LYS A 206 23.17 0.11 -30.45
CA LYS A 206 24.14 1.17 -30.85
C LYS A 206 24.94 0.78 -32.10
N PRO A 207 24.29 0.57 -33.25
CA PRO A 207 24.94 0.02 -34.47
C PRO A 207 26.01 0.94 -35.09
N ASN A 208 25.95 2.25 -34.85
CA ASN A 208 26.96 3.20 -35.35
C ASN A 208 28.29 3.12 -34.58
N VAL A 209 28.32 2.51 -33.40
CA VAL A 209 29.51 2.35 -32.52
C VAL A 209 29.90 0.87 -32.40
N LEU A 210 28.99 0.02 -32.05
CA LEU A 210 29.21 -1.41 -31.80
C LEU A 210 29.00 -2.23 -33.09
N ARG A 211 29.74 -1.87 -34.16
CA ARG A 211 29.46 -2.33 -35.54
C ARG A 211 29.33 -3.82 -35.73
N GLN A 212 30.24 -4.62 -35.15
CA GLN A 212 30.26 -6.07 -35.35
C GLN A 212 29.16 -6.79 -34.57
N SER A 213 29.06 -6.50 -33.26
CA SER A 213 28.04 -7.12 -32.41
C SER A 213 26.63 -6.69 -32.78
N SER A 214 26.45 -5.41 -33.20
CA SER A 214 25.15 -4.93 -33.69
C SER A 214 24.77 -5.52 -35.04
N ALA A 215 25.73 -5.74 -35.96
CA ALA A 215 25.42 -6.44 -37.21
C ALA A 215 25.01 -7.89 -36.97
N PHE A 216 25.73 -8.59 -36.09
CA PHE A 216 25.36 -9.96 -35.68
C PHE A 216 23.93 -10.02 -35.07
N ALA A 217 23.58 -9.08 -34.19
CA ALA A 217 22.26 -9.04 -33.58
C ALA A 217 21.18 -8.64 -34.61
N ARG A 218 21.47 -7.72 -35.53
CA ARG A 218 20.57 -7.31 -36.62
C ARG A 218 20.16 -8.48 -37.49
N ASP A 219 21.13 -9.28 -37.97
CA ASP A 219 20.85 -10.42 -38.85
C ASP A 219 19.87 -11.40 -38.19
N ILE A 220 19.97 -11.58 -36.88
CA ILE A 220 19.07 -12.46 -36.12
C ILE A 220 17.69 -11.79 -35.95
N PHE A 221 17.67 -10.50 -35.64
CA PHE A 221 16.43 -9.74 -35.50
C PHE A 221 15.62 -9.74 -36.80
N GLU A 222 16.24 -9.45 -37.91
CA GLU A 222 15.60 -9.44 -39.25
C GLU A 222 15.09 -10.85 -39.63
N ALA A 223 15.87 -11.90 -39.34
CA ALA A 223 15.45 -13.28 -39.57
C ALA A 223 14.20 -13.66 -38.74
N VAL A 224 14.12 -13.25 -37.46
CA VAL A 224 12.93 -13.49 -36.64
C VAL A 224 11.76 -12.65 -37.12
N ALA A 225 11.98 -11.38 -37.46
CA ALA A 225 10.95 -10.43 -37.93
C ALA A 225 10.24 -10.95 -39.20
N ALA A 226 10.95 -11.65 -40.09
CA ALA A 226 10.38 -12.27 -41.31
C ALA A 226 9.21 -13.25 -40.99
N GLY A 227 9.17 -13.85 -39.80
CA GLY A 227 8.07 -14.69 -39.32
C GLY A 227 6.81 -13.92 -38.88
N TYR A 228 6.89 -12.59 -38.80
CA TYR A 228 5.81 -11.71 -38.26
C TYR A 228 5.46 -10.57 -39.23
N PRO A 229 5.00 -10.86 -40.47
CA PRO A 229 4.82 -9.83 -41.50
C PRO A 229 3.78 -8.74 -41.17
N ALA A 230 2.89 -9.00 -40.20
CA ALA A 230 1.90 -8.02 -39.73
C ALA A 230 2.46 -7.00 -38.70
N ILE A 231 3.70 -7.18 -38.22
CA ILE A 231 4.34 -6.34 -37.23
C ILE A 231 5.48 -5.57 -37.89
N THR A 232 5.46 -4.26 -37.79
CA THR A 232 6.56 -3.41 -38.27
C THR A 232 7.80 -3.65 -37.39
N ALA A 233 8.92 -4.02 -38.03
CA ALA A 233 10.19 -4.25 -37.36
C ALA A 233 11.17 -3.16 -37.76
N ASP A 234 11.79 -2.50 -36.78
CA ASP A 234 12.82 -1.49 -37.03
C ASP A 234 13.94 -1.55 -35.98
N ILE A 235 15.07 -0.91 -36.32
CA ILE A 235 16.25 -0.83 -35.45
C ILE A 235 16.56 0.65 -35.22
N ALA A 236 16.67 1.05 -33.97
CA ALA A 236 16.94 2.42 -33.58
C ALA A 236 18.19 2.55 -32.70
N ASN A 237 18.86 3.70 -32.78
CA ASN A 237 19.93 4.02 -31.85
C ASN A 237 19.34 4.22 -30.45
N ILE A 238 19.95 3.60 -29.44
CA ILE A 238 19.51 3.62 -28.04
C ILE A 238 19.33 5.03 -27.47
N ASP A 239 20.24 5.94 -27.76
CA ASP A 239 20.19 7.35 -27.35
C ASP A 239 19.04 8.11 -28.02
N ALA A 240 18.79 7.88 -29.31
CA ALA A 240 17.64 8.43 -30.00
C ALA A 240 16.33 7.84 -29.47
N THR A 241 16.29 6.54 -29.18
CA THR A 241 15.12 5.87 -28.57
C THR A 241 14.80 6.50 -27.23
N ALA A 242 15.78 6.71 -26.34
CA ALA A 242 15.57 7.37 -25.06
C ALA A 242 15.00 8.79 -25.20
N LEU A 243 15.51 9.58 -26.16
CA LEU A 243 14.99 10.92 -26.45
C LEU A 243 13.52 10.89 -26.91
N TRP A 244 13.21 9.99 -27.84
CA TRP A 244 11.86 9.90 -28.42
C TRP A 244 10.85 9.30 -27.47
N LEU A 245 11.25 8.38 -26.58
CA LEU A 245 10.42 7.89 -25.48
C LEU A 245 9.85 9.01 -24.60
N VAL A 246 10.67 10.00 -24.29
CA VAL A 246 10.22 11.17 -23.50
C VAL A 246 9.32 12.10 -24.32
N ARG A 247 9.58 12.26 -25.61
CA ARG A 247 8.87 13.25 -26.44
C ARG A 247 7.62 12.72 -27.13
N ARG A 248 7.63 11.46 -27.53
CA ARG A 248 6.57 10.81 -28.33
C ARG A 248 6.43 9.33 -27.95
N PRO A 249 6.08 9.02 -26.68
CA PRO A 249 5.93 7.65 -26.21
C PRO A 249 4.87 6.87 -27.01
N GLU A 250 3.89 7.57 -27.57
CA GLU A 250 2.81 7.01 -28.39
C GLU A 250 3.26 6.39 -29.71
N GLU A 251 4.46 6.72 -30.20
CA GLU A 251 5.01 6.16 -31.44
C GLU A 251 5.63 4.76 -31.26
N PHE A 252 5.78 4.29 -30.01
CA PHE A 252 6.38 3.00 -29.72
C PHE A 252 5.34 1.90 -29.46
N GLY A 253 5.73 0.68 -29.79
CA GLY A 253 5.04 -0.56 -29.41
C GLY A 253 5.87 -1.37 -28.42
N VAL A 254 6.48 -2.47 -28.89
CA VAL A 254 7.46 -3.22 -28.10
C VAL A 254 8.86 -2.71 -28.45
N ILE A 255 9.64 -2.39 -27.42
CA ILE A 255 11.07 -2.07 -27.55
C ILE A 255 11.84 -3.23 -26.94
N VAL A 256 12.69 -3.87 -27.74
CA VAL A 256 13.57 -4.94 -27.26
C VAL A 256 15.00 -4.44 -27.23
N ALA A 257 15.72 -4.70 -26.14
CA ALA A 257 17.07 -4.22 -25.94
C ALA A 257 17.94 -5.21 -25.14
N GLU A 258 19.23 -5.08 -25.34
CA GLU A 258 20.26 -5.74 -24.54
C GLU A 258 20.15 -5.33 -23.06
N ASN A 259 20.75 -6.10 -22.17
CA ASN A 259 20.59 -6.01 -20.73
C ASN A 259 20.76 -4.59 -20.17
N MET A 260 21.93 -3.97 -20.30
CA MET A 260 22.15 -2.62 -19.78
C MET A 260 21.32 -1.55 -20.50
N PHE A 261 21.17 -1.66 -21.82
CA PHE A 261 20.37 -0.71 -22.57
C PHE A 261 18.88 -0.79 -22.21
N GLY A 262 18.38 -2.02 -22.03
CA GLY A 262 17.01 -2.26 -21.57
C GLY A 262 16.76 -1.77 -20.14
N ASP A 263 17.78 -1.90 -19.28
CA ASP A 263 17.72 -1.41 -17.90
C ASP A 263 17.53 0.12 -17.87
N ILE A 264 18.41 0.85 -18.54
CA ILE A 264 18.36 2.31 -18.60
C ILE A 264 17.06 2.81 -19.27
N LEU A 265 16.69 2.20 -20.42
CA LEU A 265 15.45 2.58 -21.11
C LEU A 265 14.21 2.36 -20.28
N SER A 266 14.18 1.29 -19.48
CA SER A 266 13.00 0.99 -18.68
C SER A 266 12.81 1.98 -17.53
N ASP A 267 13.88 2.55 -16.99
CA ASP A 267 13.79 3.63 -16.00
C ASP A 267 13.33 4.95 -16.65
N VAL A 268 13.75 5.22 -17.89
CA VAL A 268 13.18 6.31 -18.69
C VAL A 268 11.70 6.09 -18.94
N GLY A 269 11.30 4.85 -19.28
CA GLY A 269 9.90 4.47 -19.46
C GLY A 269 9.07 4.65 -18.18
N ALA A 270 9.61 4.25 -17.03
CA ALA A 270 8.98 4.46 -15.74
C ALA A 270 8.80 5.94 -15.41
N ALA A 271 9.80 6.78 -15.74
CA ALA A 271 9.70 8.24 -15.56
C ALA A 271 8.60 8.86 -16.43
N VAL A 272 8.46 8.41 -17.69
CA VAL A 272 7.39 8.84 -18.60
C VAL A 272 6.01 8.41 -18.10
N MET A 273 5.92 7.26 -17.42
CA MET A 273 4.70 6.72 -16.82
C MET A 273 4.27 7.46 -15.54
N GLY A 274 5.16 8.28 -14.95
CA GLY A 274 4.89 9.03 -13.70
C GLY A 274 5.81 8.65 -12.53
N GLY A 275 6.78 7.77 -12.74
CA GLY A 275 7.82 7.40 -11.79
C GLY A 275 7.84 5.90 -11.43
N LEU A 276 8.86 5.51 -10.70
CA LEU A 276 9.08 4.11 -10.31
C LEU A 276 7.95 3.53 -9.44
N GLY A 277 7.20 4.38 -8.73
CA GLY A 277 6.03 3.98 -7.95
C GLY A 277 4.86 3.40 -8.78
N PHE A 278 4.95 3.45 -10.11
CA PHE A 278 3.98 2.89 -11.05
C PHE A 278 4.54 1.79 -11.95
N ALA A 279 5.81 1.46 -11.83
CA ALA A 279 6.48 0.59 -12.78
C ALA A 279 6.44 -0.89 -12.33
N PRO A 280 5.62 -1.75 -12.96
CA PRO A 280 5.62 -3.18 -12.73
C PRO A 280 6.64 -3.88 -13.61
N SER A 281 7.06 -5.08 -13.21
CA SER A 281 7.98 -5.91 -13.97
C SER A 281 7.63 -7.39 -13.84
N ALA A 282 7.81 -8.13 -14.95
CA ALA A 282 7.74 -9.59 -14.99
C ALA A 282 9.05 -10.15 -15.57
N ASN A 283 9.66 -11.11 -14.88
CA ASN A 283 10.86 -11.80 -15.34
C ASN A 283 10.45 -13.19 -15.83
N MET A 284 10.62 -13.46 -17.11
CA MET A 284 10.06 -14.60 -17.82
C MET A 284 11.14 -15.52 -18.36
N GLY A 285 10.93 -16.82 -18.21
CA GLY A 285 11.79 -17.87 -18.74
C GLY A 285 11.01 -19.15 -19.02
N HIS A 286 11.69 -20.14 -19.60
CA HIS A 286 11.05 -21.44 -19.87
C HIS A 286 10.83 -22.29 -18.61
N LYS A 287 11.53 -22.01 -17.52
CA LYS A 287 11.51 -22.81 -16.28
C LYS A 287 10.74 -22.17 -15.14
N GLY A 288 10.20 -20.98 -15.33
CA GLY A 288 9.48 -20.26 -14.31
C GLY A 288 9.36 -18.77 -14.60
N CYS A 289 8.77 -18.06 -13.68
CA CYS A 289 8.64 -16.60 -13.72
C CYS A 289 8.66 -16.02 -12.31
N TYR A 290 9.04 -14.76 -12.20
CA TYR A 290 8.76 -13.96 -11.02
C TYR A 290 8.34 -12.54 -11.41
N PHE A 291 7.57 -11.91 -10.52
CA PHE A 291 6.99 -10.59 -10.69
C PHE A 291 7.49 -9.69 -9.55
N GLU A 292 7.87 -8.46 -9.89
CA GLU A 292 8.39 -7.48 -8.93
C GLU A 292 8.08 -6.06 -9.39
N PRO A 293 7.85 -5.08 -8.50
CA PRO A 293 7.92 -3.68 -8.87
C PRO A 293 9.36 -3.30 -9.25
N VAL A 294 9.52 -2.30 -10.13
CA VAL A 294 10.85 -1.88 -10.60
C VAL A 294 11.64 -1.14 -9.51
N HIS A 295 10.94 -0.49 -8.57
CA HIS A 295 11.60 0.24 -7.48
C HIS A 295 12.40 -0.67 -6.53
N GLY A 296 13.49 -0.17 -5.99
CA GLY A 296 14.26 -0.84 -4.93
C GLY A 296 13.65 -0.68 -3.53
N SER A 297 14.41 -1.04 -2.52
CA SER A 297 13.97 -1.05 -1.10
C SER A 297 13.70 0.33 -0.47
N GLY A 298 13.96 1.44 -1.16
CA GLY A 298 13.63 2.79 -0.74
C GLY A 298 14.18 3.22 0.64
N PRO A 299 15.50 3.09 0.94
CA PRO A 299 16.04 3.30 2.28
C PRO A 299 15.89 4.72 2.84
N ARG A 300 15.46 5.67 1.99
CA ARG A 300 15.19 7.08 2.39
C ARG A 300 13.70 7.35 2.58
N ILE A 301 12.84 6.39 2.26
CA ILE A 301 11.40 6.56 2.40
C ILE A 301 11.03 6.25 3.85
N THR A 302 10.28 7.16 4.47
CA THR A 302 9.75 6.93 5.82
C THR A 302 8.73 5.79 5.76
N SER A 303 8.73 4.93 6.77
CA SER A 303 7.77 3.83 6.91
C SER A 303 6.32 4.30 6.73
N HIS A 304 5.50 3.46 6.13
CA HIS A 304 4.07 3.72 5.81
C HIS A 304 3.85 4.92 4.85
N ARG A 305 4.83 5.19 3.97
CA ARG A 305 4.73 6.30 3.00
C ARG A 305 4.98 5.89 1.55
N ALA A 306 5.29 4.63 1.29
CA ALA A 306 5.55 4.15 -0.06
C ALA A 306 4.28 4.10 -0.91
N ASN A 307 4.40 4.39 -2.21
CA ASN A 307 3.30 4.25 -3.15
C ASN A 307 3.07 2.77 -3.48
N PRO A 308 1.90 2.18 -3.18
CA PRO A 308 1.65 0.76 -3.41
C PRO A 308 1.30 0.43 -4.87
N SER A 309 1.11 1.43 -5.73
CA SER A 309 0.58 1.25 -7.10
C SER A 309 1.44 0.31 -7.96
N ALA A 310 2.77 0.38 -7.85
CA ALA A 310 3.66 -0.50 -8.60
C ALA A 310 3.44 -1.99 -8.22
N MET A 311 3.21 -2.30 -6.93
CA MET A 311 2.91 -3.65 -6.47
C MET A 311 1.54 -4.13 -6.98
N PHE A 312 0.51 -3.29 -6.94
CA PHE A 312 -0.80 -3.62 -7.53
C PHE A 312 -0.72 -3.89 -9.02
N LEU A 313 0.03 -3.08 -9.77
CA LEU A 313 0.25 -3.28 -11.21
C LEU A 313 1.08 -4.55 -11.47
N THR A 314 2.03 -4.86 -10.60
CA THR A 314 2.81 -6.11 -10.64
C THR A 314 1.90 -7.33 -10.42
N ILE A 315 0.99 -7.27 -9.46
CA ILE A 315 -0.06 -8.29 -9.28
C ILE A 315 -0.94 -8.36 -10.54
N GLY A 316 -1.26 -7.24 -11.17
CA GLY A 316 -1.97 -7.20 -12.46
C GLY A 316 -1.24 -7.97 -13.57
N LEU A 317 0.10 -7.84 -13.66
CA LEU A 317 0.90 -8.64 -14.61
C LEU A 317 0.85 -10.13 -14.28
N LEU A 318 0.97 -10.49 -13.01
CA LEU A 318 0.85 -11.87 -12.55
C LEU A 318 -0.53 -12.43 -12.90
N LEU A 319 -1.59 -11.70 -12.66
CA LEU A 319 -2.96 -12.10 -12.98
C LEU A 319 -3.15 -12.28 -14.50
N THR A 320 -2.61 -11.38 -15.30
CA THR A 320 -2.63 -11.49 -16.78
C THR A 320 -1.92 -12.76 -17.24
N HIS A 321 -0.79 -13.12 -16.65
CA HIS A 321 -0.05 -14.34 -16.96
C HIS A 321 -0.87 -15.62 -16.72
N PHE A 322 -1.73 -15.62 -15.70
CA PHE A 322 -2.63 -16.73 -15.39
C PHE A 322 -4.01 -16.63 -16.05
N GLY A 323 -4.22 -15.69 -16.98
CA GLY A 323 -5.46 -15.56 -17.75
C GLY A 323 -6.53 -14.67 -17.13
N TYR A 324 -6.28 -14.04 -15.97
CA TYR A 324 -7.19 -13.10 -15.28
C TYR A 324 -7.02 -11.65 -15.78
N SER A 325 -7.07 -11.47 -17.10
CA SER A 325 -6.84 -10.15 -17.73
C SER A 325 -7.91 -9.11 -17.38
N ASN A 326 -9.14 -9.52 -17.09
CA ASN A 326 -10.21 -8.62 -16.68
C ASN A 326 -9.94 -8.04 -15.28
N GLU A 327 -9.50 -8.88 -14.35
CA GLU A 327 -9.13 -8.49 -12.99
C GLU A 327 -7.92 -7.56 -12.99
N ALA A 328 -6.91 -7.85 -13.80
CA ALA A 328 -5.76 -6.98 -14.01
C ALA A 328 -6.17 -5.59 -14.55
N LYS A 329 -7.13 -5.56 -15.49
CA LYS A 329 -7.67 -4.31 -16.04
C LYS A 329 -8.43 -3.49 -14.99
N ARG A 330 -9.22 -4.16 -14.14
CA ARG A 330 -9.91 -3.50 -13.00
C ARG A 330 -8.92 -2.87 -12.04
N ILE A 331 -7.82 -3.54 -11.71
CA ILE A 331 -6.74 -2.98 -10.87
C ILE A 331 -6.18 -1.69 -11.50
N THR A 332 -5.83 -1.72 -12.78
CA THR A 332 -5.28 -0.56 -13.50
C THR A 332 -6.27 0.61 -13.50
N GLN A 333 -7.55 0.34 -13.76
CA GLN A 333 -8.61 1.34 -13.77
C GLN A 333 -8.83 1.95 -12.38
N ALA A 334 -8.79 1.13 -11.33
CA ALA A 334 -8.93 1.58 -9.95
C ALA A 334 -7.79 2.53 -9.55
N ILE A 335 -6.54 2.20 -9.88
CA ILE A 335 -5.40 3.08 -9.62
C ILE A 335 -5.57 4.42 -10.35
N ALA A 336 -5.96 4.40 -11.63
CA ALA A 336 -6.20 5.62 -12.40
C ALA A 336 -7.32 6.48 -11.78
N ALA A 337 -8.39 5.87 -11.29
CA ALA A 337 -9.48 6.57 -10.62
C ALA A 337 -9.03 7.22 -9.30
N VAL A 338 -8.25 6.50 -8.48
CA VAL A 338 -7.70 7.02 -7.20
C VAL A 338 -6.75 8.19 -7.46
N ILE A 339 -5.89 8.10 -8.47
CA ILE A 339 -4.98 9.19 -8.84
C ILE A 339 -5.76 10.41 -9.32
N LYS A 340 -6.74 10.21 -10.18
CA LYS A 340 -7.60 11.28 -10.71
C LYS A 340 -8.38 11.99 -9.60
N ASP A 341 -8.84 11.26 -8.61
CA ASP A 341 -9.52 11.82 -7.44
C ASP A 341 -8.60 12.70 -6.58
N GLY A 342 -7.33 12.34 -6.43
CA GLY A 342 -6.29 13.17 -5.83
C GLY A 342 -6.27 13.24 -4.31
N ARG A 343 -7.23 12.64 -3.58
CA ARG A 343 -7.36 12.78 -2.12
C ARG A 343 -6.55 11.79 -1.31
N TYR A 344 -6.30 10.60 -1.85
CA TYR A 344 -5.61 9.49 -1.17
C TYR A 344 -4.33 9.14 -1.88
N LEU A 345 -3.48 10.13 -2.02
CA LEU A 345 -2.18 10.03 -2.67
C LEU A 345 -1.06 9.99 -1.65
N THR A 346 -0.05 9.21 -1.94
CA THR A 346 1.23 9.19 -1.20
C THR A 346 2.07 10.42 -1.51
N TYR A 347 3.14 10.64 -0.75
CA TYR A 347 3.96 11.86 -0.83
C TYR A 347 4.62 12.10 -2.19
N ASP A 348 4.98 11.03 -2.91
CA ASP A 348 5.57 11.07 -4.25
C ASP A 348 4.61 11.63 -5.31
N LEU A 349 3.30 11.55 -5.02
CA LEU A 349 2.21 12.13 -5.82
C LEU A 349 1.72 13.46 -5.25
N GLY A 350 2.44 14.06 -4.29
CA GLY A 350 2.07 15.31 -3.65
C GLY A 350 1.00 15.18 -2.56
N GLY A 351 0.63 13.96 -2.18
CA GLY A 351 -0.36 13.68 -1.14
C GLY A 351 0.23 13.50 0.26
N LYS A 352 -0.62 13.05 1.20
CA LYS A 352 -0.26 12.82 2.60
C LYS A 352 -0.69 11.45 3.11
N SER A 353 -1.36 10.66 2.29
CA SER A 353 -1.85 9.33 2.68
C SER A 353 -0.72 8.36 2.95
N THR A 354 -1.01 7.40 3.81
CA THR A 354 -0.13 6.26 4.04
C THR A 354 -0.24 5.25 2.90
N THR A 355 0.68 4.30 2.86
CA THR A 355 0.67 3.16 1.93
C THR A 355 -0.63 2.38 2.05
N GLU A 356 -1.04 2.10 3.29
CA GLU A 356 -2.24 1.32 3.61
C GLU A 356 -3.51 2.07 3.22
N GLU A 357 -3.60 3.38 3.49
CA GLU A 357 -4.76 4.20 3.10
C GLU A 357 -4.94 4.22 1.58
N MET A 358 -3.87 4.46 0.83
CA MET A 358 -3.94 4.42 -0.63
C MET A 358 -4.29 3.02 -1.15
N ALA A 359 -3.70 1.97 -0.58
CA ALA A 359 -3.96 0.58 -0.95
C ALA A 359 -5.41 0.18 -0.68
N GLN A 360 -5.96 0.54 0.48
CA GLN A 360 -7.35 0.29 0.83
C GLN A 360 -8.31 0.89 -0.20
N VAL A 361 -8.08 2.16 -0.57
CA VAL A 361 -8.91 2.86 -1.55
C VAL A 361 -8.81 2.23 -2.94
N ILE A 362 -7.62 1.77 -3.35
CA ILE A 362 -7.44 1.03 -4.61
C ILE A 362 -8.26 -0.27 -4.58
N ILE A 363 -8.21 -1.03 -3.49
CA ILE A 363 -8.95 -2.29 -3.35
C ILE A 363 -10.46 -2.04 -3.42
N GLU A 364 -10.95 -1.04 -2.71
CA GLU A 364 -12.36 -0.67 -2.73
C GLU A 364 -12.82 -0.25 -4.13
N GLN A 365 -12.01 0.54 -4.83
CA GLN A 365 -12.31 0.94 -6.21
C GLN A 365 -12.30 -0.26 -7.18
N VAL A 366 -11.50 -1.29 -6.92
CA VAL A 366 -11.54 -2.55 -7.68
C VAL A 366 -12.85 -3.29 -7.43
N ILE A 367 -13.33 -3.35 -6.19
CA ILE A 367 -14.60 -4.03 -5.83
C ILE A 367 -15.80 -3.29 -6.41
N HIS A 368 -15.78 -1.97 -6.38
CA HIS A 368 -16.89 -1.09 -6.74
C HIS A 368 -16.51 -0.04 -7.80
N PRO A 369 -16.26 -0.44 -9.05
CA PRO A 369 -15.73 0.46 -10.10
C PRO A 369 -16.66 1.61 -10.49
N ASP A 370 -17.98 1.44 -10.31
CA ASP A 370 -19.00 2.41 -10.73
C ASP A 370 -19.27 3.50 -9.68
N LEU A 371 -18.71 3.35 -8.47
CA LEU A 371 -18.88 4.35 -7.43
C LEU A 371 -17.78 5.41 -7.53
N PRO A 372 -18.14 6.71 -7.48
CA PRO A 372 -17.13 7.77 -7.44
C PRO A 372 -16.27 7.61 -6.19
N THR A 373 -14.95 7.68 -6.32
CA THR A 373 -13.99 7.63 -5.21
C THR A 373 -14.38 8.49 -3.99
N PRO A 374 -15.05 9.68 -4.13
CA PRO A 374 -15.59 10.43 -3.01
C PRO A 374 -16.67 9.74 -2.18
N LEU A 375 -17.44 8.85 -2.78
CA LEU A 375 -18.45 8.06 -2.07
C LEU A 375 -17.81 6.95 -1.23
N PHE A 376 -16.66 6.41 -1.65
CA PHE A 376 -15.94 5.38 -0.88
C PHE A 376 -15.40 5.91 0.43
N LEU A 377 -14.98 7.15 0.49
CA LEU A 377 -14.45 7.70 1.73
C LEU A 377 -15.51 8.31 2.63
N LYS A 378 -16.61 8.73 2.06
CA LYS A 378 -17.89 8.84 2.77
C LYS A 378 -18.45 7.46 3.13
N GLN A 379 -18.12 6.42 2.36
CA GLN A 379 -18.48 5.01 2.53
C GLN A 379 -17.33 4.13 3.02
N GLY A 380 -16.09 4.57 3.10
CA GLY A 380 -15.02 3.89 3.85
C GLY A 380 -15.33 3.91 5.34
N ILE A 381 -16.02 4.95 5.77
CA ILE A 381 -16.87 4.91 6.97
C ILE A 381 -17.98 3.87 6.77
N ASP A 382 -18.53 3.68 5.55
CA ASP A 382 -19.64 2.78 5.20
C ASP A 382 -19.23 1.36 4.76
N ALA A 383 -18.05 1.12 4.19
CA ALA A 383 -17.52 -0.25 3.97
C ALA A 383 -17.04 -0.87 5.31
N ASN A 384 -16.60 -0.03 6.25
CA ASN A 384 -16.63 -0.36 7.66
C ASN A 384 -18.07 -0.53 8.18
N HIS A 385 -19.13 -0.05 7.51
CA HIS A 385 -20.50 -0.28 7.97
C HIS A 385 -20.92 -1.74 7.92
N LEU A 386 -20.59 -2.49 6.91
CA LEU A 386 -20.84 -3.94 6.91
C LEU A 386 -19.89 -4.70 7.85
N THR A 387 -18.69 -4.17 8.13
CA THR A 387 -17.75 -4.72 9.12
C THR A 387 -17.86 -4.06 10.49
N LEU A 388 -18.36 -2.81 10.61
CA LEU A 388 -18.60 -2.10 11.87
C LEU A 388 -20.02 -2.26 12.41
N ASP A 389 -21.02 -2.56 11.59
CA ASP A 389 -22.40 -2.76 12.09
C ASP A 389 -22.44 -3.87 13.14
N LEU A 390 -21.74 -4.99 12.93
CA LEU A 390 -21.66 -6.05 13.91
C LEU A 390 -20.86 -5.65 15.16
N PRO A 391 -19.64 -5.09 15.07
CA PRO A 391 -18.93 -4.56 16.24
C PRO A 391 -19.64 -3.42 16.96
N LEU A 392 -20.30 -2.48 16.24
CA LEU A 392 -21.07 -1.41 16.88
C LEU A 392 -22.36 -1.91 17.55
N GLN A 393 -23.01 -2.95 17.00
CA GLN A 393 -24.12 -3.63 17.65
C GLN A 393 -23.66 -4.38 18.89
N GLN A 394 -22.50 -5.05 18.85
CA GLN A 394 -21.89 -5.66 20.02
C GLN A 394 -21.54 -4.60 21.08
N LEU A 395 -20.93 -3.48 20.67
CA LEU A 395 -20.59 -2.38 21.57
C LEU A 395 -21.81 -1.87 22.35
N LYS A 396 -22.97 -1.74 21.69
CA LYS A 396 -24.22 -1.30 22.33
C LYS A 396 -24.78 -2.28 23.38
N GLN A 397 -24.26 -3.51 23.46
CA GLN A 397 -24.65 -4.49 24.49
C GLN A 397 -23.97 -4.21 25.82
N PHE A 398 -22.84 -3.50 25.81
CA PHE A 398 -22.08 -3.13 27.00
C PHE A 398 -22.54 -1.81 27.59
N SER A 399 -22.09 -1.53 28.82
CA SER A 399 -22.11 -0.21 29.47
C SER A 399 -20.81 0.54 29.18
N THR A 400 -20.82 1.89 29.35
CA THR A 400 -19.57 2.66 29.29
C THR A 400 -18.61 2.25 30.39
N ALA A 401 -19.05 1.75 31.54
CA ALA A 401 -18.17 1.23 32.60
C ALA A 401 -17.36 0.01 32.13
N GLU A 402 -18.03 -1.02 31.55
CA GLU A 402 -17.35 -2.21 31.01
C GLU A 402 -16.36 -1.88 29.90
N ILE A 403 -16.70 -0.90 29.06
CA ILE A 403 -15.81 -0.43 27.98
C ILE A 403 -14.65 0.40 28.53
N ALA A 404 -14.86 1.20 29.58
CA ALA A 404 -13.79 1.96 30.25
C ALA A 404 -12.75 1.02 30.85
N ASP A 405 -13.17 -0.01 31.58
CA ASP A 405 -12.28 -1.04 32.14
C ASP A 405 -11.51 -1.79 31.04
N ALA A 406 -12.16 -2.05 29.90
CA ALA A 406 -11.49 -2.67 28.75
C ALA A 406 -10.45 -1.72 28.09
N LEU A 407 -10.71 -0.42 28.04
CA LEU A 407 -9.77 0.58 27.57
C LEU A 407 -8.57 0.72 28.51
N ASP A 408 -8.80 0.75 29.82
CA ASP A 408 -7.74 0.75 30.84
C ASP A 408 -6.82 -0.46 30.69
N ALA A 409 -7.41 -1.63 30.42
CA ALA A 409 -6.67 -2.86 30.14
C ALA A 409 -5.88 -2.81 28.81
N CYS A 410 -6.24 -1.91 27.89
CA CYS A 410 -5.48 -1.59 26.67
C CYS A 410 -4.48 -0.44 26.86
N GLY A 411 -4.41 0.17 28.05
CA GLY A 411 -3.55 1.31 28.35
C GLY A 411 -4.03 2.62 27.71
N VAL A 412 -5.33 2.77 27.46
CA VAL A 412 -5.93 3.94 26.79
C VAL A 412 -6.87 4.67 27.73
N ASP A 413 -6.59 5.94 28.00
CA ASP A 413 -7.53 6.86 28.65
C ASP A 413 -8.42 7.51 27.59
N GLY A 414 -9.66 7.01 27.44
CA GLY A 414 -10.64 7.45 26.45
C GLY A 414 -11.82 8.23 27.03
N ALA A 415 -11.86 8.51 28.34
CA ALA A 415 -13.02 9.10 29.02
C ALA A 415 -13.14 10.61 28.77
N LEU A 416 -14.27 11.07 28.24
CA LEU A 416 -14.54 12.49 28.04
C LEU A 416 -15.22 13.07 29.29
N LEU A 417 -14.46 13.83 30.08
CA LEU A 417 -14.98 14.46 31.29
C LEU A 417 -16.08 15.49 30.97
N HIS A 418 -17.07 15.56 31.87
CA HIS A 418 -18.20 16.51 31.82
C HIS A 418 -19.16 16.33 30.62
N MET A 419 -19.01 15.30 29.79
CA MET A 419 -19.96 14.99 28.72
C MET A 419 -21.16 14.23 29.31
N LYS A 420 -22.33 14.87 29.31
CA LYS A 420 -23.56 14.26 29.85
C LYS A 420 -24.63 14.12 28.76
N PRO A 421 -25.41 13.05 28.80
CA PRO A 421 -26.55 12.89 27.89
C PRO A 421 -27.59 13.98 28.17
N LEU A 422 -28.25 14.42 27.12
CA LEU A 422 -29.37 15.36 27.26
C LEU A 422 -30.62 14.69 27.84
N ALA A 423 -30.80 13.39 27.57
CA ALA A 423 -31.86 12.55 28.10
C ALA A 423 -31.27 11.26 28.67
N SER A 424 -31.92 10.68 29.69
CA SER A 424 -31.58 9.37 30.22
C SER A 424 -32.02 8.23 29.30
N GLY A 425 -31.28 7.13 29.31
CA GLY A 425 -31.56 5.91 28.54
C GLY A 425 -31.16 5.98 27.05
N ILE A 426 -30.44 7.01 26.66
CA ILE A 426 -29.91 7.08 25.28
C ILE A 426 -28.55 6.41 25.18
N LYS A 427 -28.32 5.68 24.10
CA LYS A 427 -27.00 5.13 23.75
C LYS A 427 -26.53 5.75 22.44
N LEU A 428 -25.23 6.04 22.39
CA LEU A 428 -24.53 6.57 21.24
C LEU A 428 -23.40 5.63 20.87
N ALA A 429 -23.29 5.22 19.61
CA ALA A 429 -22.16 4.46 19.11
C ALA A 429 -21.97 4.75 17.63
N GLY A 430 -20.74 5.11 17.23
CA GLY A 430 -20.39 5.34 15.83
C GLY A 430 -19.04 6.03 15.64
N PRO A 431 -18.54 6.06 14.39
CA PRO A 431 -17.28 6.70 14.06
C PRO A 431 -17.37 8.23 14.18
N ALA A 432 -16.30 8.84 14.66
CA ALA A 432 -16.18 10.27 14.89
C ALA A 432 -16.14 11.08 13.60
N TYR A 433 -17.00 12.05 13.47
CA TYR A 433 -16.90 13.15 12.51
C TYR A 433 -16.54 14.43 13.27
N THR A 434 -15.30 14.86 13.22
CA THR A 434 -14.79 15.93 14.07
C THR A 434 -14.98 17.31 13.44
N VAL A 435 -15.39 18.29 14.27
CA VAL A 435 -15.59 19.70 13.90
C VAL A 435 -15.01 20.58 14.98
N GLN A 436 -14.15 21.51 14.60
CA GLN A 436 -13.55 22.48 15.52
C GLN A 436 -14.12 23.87 15.32
N TYR A 437 -14.40 24.57 16.43
CA TYR A 437 -14.79 25.97 16.47
C TYR A 437 -13.74 26.84 17.15
N SER A 438 -13.65 28.09 16.72
CA SER A 438 -12.80 29.12 17.32
C SER A 438 -13.60 30.43 17.53
N PRO A 439 -13.12 31.35 18.37
CA PRO A 439 -13.73 32.67 18.50
C PRO A 439 -13.86 33.37 17.15
N TYR A 440 -14.98 34.05 16.93
CA TYR A 440 -15.27 34.76 15.69
C TYR A 440 -14.30 35.94 15.47
N GLN A 441 -13.64 35.93 14.33
CA GLN A 441 -12.77 37.03 13.88
C GLN A 441 -13.47 37.80 12.77
N ARG A 442 -13.59 39.14 12.91
CA ARG A 442 -14.32 40.04 12.01
C ARG A 442 -13.67 40.23 10.61
N VAL A 443 -13.12 39.21 9.97
CA VAL A 443 -12.52 39.33 8.65
C VAL A 443 -13.23 38.39 7.67
N GLY A 444 -14.15 38.98 6.90
CA GLY A 444 -14.56 38.47 5.59
C GLY A 444 -15.44 37.23 5.49
N GLN A 445 -15.82 36.55 6.57
CA GLN A 445 -16.70 35.36 6.49
C GLN A 445 -18.15 35.66 6.87
N THR A 446 -19.08 35.26 6.00
CA THR A 446 -20.51 35.33 6.31
C THR A 446 -20.92 34.14 7.17
N PHE A 447 -21.81 34.37 8.15
CA PHE A 447 -22.37 33.34 9.05
C PHE A 447 -22.94 32.10 8.33
N LYS A 448 -23.28 32.20 7.05
CA LYS A 448 -23.88 31.14 6.24
C LYS A 448 -23.03 29.85 6.15
N GLN A 449 -21.74 29.88 6.51
CA GLN A 449 -20.84 28.75 6.41
C GLN A 449 -20.64 27.97 7.71
N ALA A 450 -21.09 28.51 8.86
CA ALA A 450 -20.73 27.96 10.17
C ALA A 450 -21.30 26.54 10.48
N ALA A 451 -22.38 26.14 9.83
CA ALA A 451 -23.06 24.85 10.10
C ALA A 451 -23.20 23.94 8.86
N ASN A 452 -22.69 24.33 7.70
CA ASN A 452 -22.88 23.59 6.44
C ASN A 452 -22.11 22.26 6.40
N TYR A 453 -21.21 22.00 7.36
CA TYR A 453 -20.52 20.70 7.49
C TYR A 453 -21.52 19.53 7.64
N ILE A 454 -22.73 19.78 8.19
CA ILE A 454 -23.68 18.71 8.42
C ILE A 454 -24.08 18.00 7.13
N ASP A 455 -24.06 18.71 5.99
CA ASP A 455 -24.34 18.12 4.69
C ASP A 455 -23.29 17.10 4.24
N ASN A 456 -22.09 17.17 4.81
CA ASN A 456 -20.98 16.26 4.51
C ASN A 456 -20.89 15.07 5.49
N VAL A 457 -21.64 15.09 6.60
CA VAL A 457 -21.59 14.02 7.61
C VAL A 457 -22.24 12.75 7.07
N PRO A 458 -21.58 11.60 7.10
CA PRO A 458 -22.15 10.32 6.68
C PRO A 458 -23.21 9.82 7.69
N ALA A 459 -24.11 8.95 7.22
CA ALA A 459 -25.03 8.22 8.10
C ALA A 459 -24.24 7.38 9.12
N ASN A 460 -24.85 7.11 10.27
CA ASN A 460 -24.28 6.37 11.42
C ASN A 460 -23.02 6.98 12.05
N ALA A 461 -22.49 8.11 11.55
CA ALA A 461 -21.38 8.80 12.21
C ALA A 461 -21.87 9.52 13.48
N VAL A 462 -20.92 9.75 14.39
CA VAL A 462 -21.10 10.60 15.58
C VAL A 462 -20.38 11.92 15.34
N ILE A 463 -21.13 13.03 15.34
CA ILE A 463 -20.52 14.36 15.21
C ILE A 463 -19.86 14.74 16.54
N VAL A 464 -18.57 15.06 16.52
CA VAL A 464 -17.80 15.53 17.66
C VAL A 464 -17.44 17.00 17.46
N ILE A 465 -18.01 17.88 18.25
CA ILE A 465 -17.79 19.32 18.15
C ILE A 465 -16.92 19.79 19.32
N ASP A 466 -15.72 20.27 19.00
CA ASP A 466 -14.93 21.01 19.99
C ASP A 466 -15.20 22.52 19.87
N ASN A 467 -15.94 23.06 20.82
CA ASN A 467 -16.15 24.49 21.01
C ASN A 467 -15.34 25.04 22.19
N GLN A 468 -14.18 24.40 22.50
CA GLN A 468 -13.28 24.81 23.56
C GLN A 468 -13.95 24.94 24.95
N ALA A 469 -14.86 24.02 25.25
CA ALA A 469 -15.68 24.01 26.49
C ALA A 469 -16.48 25.31 26.73
N ARG A 470 -16.73 26.13 25.72
CA ARG A 470 -17.46 27.40 25.87
C ARG A 470 -18.93 27.15 26.18
N ILE A 471 -19.39 27.75 27.25
CA ILE A 471 -20.78 27.67 27.73
C ILE A 471 -21.56 29.00 27.57
N ASP A 472 -20.91 30.07 27.07
CA ASP A 472 -21.50 31.38 26.85
C ASP A 472 -22.22 31.53 25.50
N CYS A 473 -22.10 30.51 24.62
CA CYS A 473 -22.80 30.43 23.34
C CYS A 473 -22.90 28.97 22.88
N THR A 474 -23.83 28.70 21.95
CA THR A 474 -24.20 27.35 21.49
C THR A 474 -23.82 27.11 20.05
N VAL A 475 -23.37 25.90 19.75
CA VAL A 475 -23.00 25.44 18.40
C VAL A 475 -23.95 24.36 17.86
N TRP A 476 -24.93 23.94 18.68
CA TRP A 476 -25.94 22.94 18.32
C TRP A 476 -27.35 23.36 18.78
N GLY A 477 -28.36 22.97 18.01
CA GLY A 477 -29.77 23.24 18.31
C GLY A 477 -30.72 22.45 17.40
N ASP A 478 -32.03 22.75 17.42
CA ASP A 478 -33.07 22.00 16.75
C ASP A 478 -32.84 21.81 15.24
N ILE A 479 -32.46 22.86 14.52
CA ILE A 479 -32.28 22.80 13.06
C ILE A 479 -31.21 21.73 12.69
N LEU A 480 -30.09 21.70 13.40
CA LEU A 480 -29.05 20.72 13.17
C LEU A 480 -29.49 19.31 13.59
N THR A 481 -30.28 19.21 14.65
CA THR A 481 -30.88 17.94 15.10
C THR A 481 -31.80 17.35 14.04
N GLN A 482 -32.69 18.16 13.43
CA GLN A 482 -33.56 17.68 12.36
C GLN A 482 -32.78 17.26 11.11
N ALA A 483 -31.75 18.03 10.73
CA ALA A 483 -30.84 17.65 9.65
C ALA A 483 -30.11 16.34 9.92
N ALA A 484 -29.63 16.15 11.16
CA ALA A 484 -28.96 14.91 11.59
C ALA A 484 -29.88 13.69 11.54
N LEU A 485 -31.12 13.84 11.99
CA LEU A 485 -32.12 12.77 11.93
C LEU A 485 -32.43 12.34 10.49
N VAL A 486 -32.65 13.31 9.58
CA VAL A 486 -32.93 13.03 8.17
C VAL A 486 -31.75 12.30 7.51
N LYS A 487 -30.52 12.58 7.94
CA LYS A 487 -29.29 11.95 7.42
C LYS A 487 -28.92 10.63 8.10
N GLY A 488 -29.66 10.20 9.14
CA GLY A 488 -29.34 8.98 9.88
C GLY A 488 -28.02 9.07 10.68
N ILE A 489 -27.66 10.28 11.16
CA ILE A 489 -26.47 10.47 12.01
C ILE A 489 -26.72 9.83 13.37
N ALA A 490 -25.75 9.04 13.88
CA ALA A 490 -25.91 8.24 15.09
C ALA A 490 -26.03 9.06 16.37
N GLY A 491 -25.53 10.29 16.38
CA GLY A 491 -25.61 11.21 17.50
C GLY A 491 -24.57 12.32 17.46
N THR A 492 -24.55 13.16 18.49
CA THR A 492 -23.63 14.30 18.56
C THR A 492 -23.06 14.47 19.96
N VAL A 493 -21.77 14.77 20.05
CA VAL A 493 -21.04 15.13 21.27
C VAL A 493 -20.52 16.57 21.14
N VAL A 494 -20.88 17.45 22.09
CA VAL A 494 -20.55 18.88 22.03
C VAL A 494 -19.71 19.28 23.24
N ASN A 495 -18.43 19.55 23.03
CA ASN A 495 -17.59 20.21 24.03
C ASN A 495 -17.96 21.71 24.14
N GLY A 496 -19.09 21.97 24.78
CA GLY A 496 -19.70 23.29 24.90
C GLY A 496 -21.18 23.24 25.22
N ALA A 497 -21.90 24.33 24.96
CA ALA A 497 -23.32 24.43 25.24
C ALA A 497 -24.21 24.17 24.02
N VAL A 498 -25.43 23.67 24.28
CA VAL A 498 -26.49 23.40 23.31
C VAL A 498 -27.78 24.12 23.66
N ARG A 499 -28.66 24.32 22.68
CA ARG A 499 -30.00 25.00 22.87
C ARG A 499 -31.13 24.17 22.29
N ASP A 500 -32.34 24.70 22.39
CA ASP A 500 -33.59 24.10 21.89
C ASP A 500 -33.88 22.72 22.53
N VAL A 501 -33.46 22.54 23.79
CA VAL A 501 -33.43 21.27 24.53
C VAL A 501 -34.78 20.51 24.47
N THR A 502 -35.90 21.19 24.72
CA THR A 502 -37.23 20.53 24.71
C THR A 502 -37.55 19.88 23.35
N LYS A 503 -37.19 20.53 22.25
CA LYS A 503 -37.43 19.98 20.91
C LYS A 503 -36.52 18.78 20.63
N ILE A 504 -35.25 18.86 21.06
CA ILE A 504 -34.28 17.77 20.89
C ILE A 504 -34.71 16.55 21.72
N LEU A 505 -35.16 16.76 22.97
CA LEU A 505 -35.68 15.66 23.82
C LEU A 505 -36.85 14.92 23.15
N ASN A 506 -37.77 15.67 22.54
CA ASN A 506 -38.94 15.08 21.86
C ASN A 506 -38.57 14.30 20.59
N SER A 507 -37.37 14.49 20.07
CA SER A 507 -36.87 13.78 18.88
C SER A 507 -36.14 12.47 19.19
N ASN A 508 -35.84 12.20 20.46
CA ASN A 508 -35.01 11.08 20.93
C ASN A 508 -33.62 11.00 20.26
N TYR A 509 -33.10 12.14 19.76
CA TYR A 509 -31.78 12.20 19.13
C TYR A 509 -30.67 12.09 20.18
N PRO A 510 -29.69 11.16 20.04
CA PRO A 510 -28.59 11.03 20.99
C PRO A 510 -27.67 12.26 20.95
N LEU A 511 -27.75 13.07 22.02
CA LEU A 511 -26.98 14.30 22.18
C LEU A 511 -26.34 14.35 23.56
N PHE A 512 -25.02 14.57 23.56
CA PHE A 512 -24.20 14.74 24.76
C PHE A 512 -23.56 16.12 24.73
N ALA A 513 -23.55 16.83 25.85
CA ALA A 513 -23.00 18.16 25.92
C ALA A 513 -22.50 18.50 27.33
N VAL A 514 -21.67 19.52 27.43
CA VAL A 514 -21.18 20.05 28.72
C VAL A 514 -22.30 20.82 29.43
N GLU A 515 -23.07 21.64 28.68
CA GLU A 515 -24.03 22.57 29.29
C GLU A 515 -25.20 22.93 28.35
N ARG A 516 -26.24 23.51 28.90
CA ARG A 516 -27.42 24.03 28.20
C ARG A 516 -27.42 25.55 28.28
N PHE A 517 -27.60 26.24 27.12
CA PHE A 517 -27.65 27.69 27.09
C PHE A 517 -28.52 28.20 25.93
N MET A 518 -29.06 29.40 25.99
CA MET A 518 -30.00 29.87 24.97
C MET A 518 -29.33 30.69 23.85
N ARG A 519 -28.14 31.24 24.07
CA ARG A 519 -27.50 32.20 23.17
C ARG A 519 -26.81 31.52 22.00
N SER A 520 -27.17 31.90 20.77
CA SER A 520 -26.56 31.39 19.55
C SER A 520 -25.06 31.70 19.45
N GLY A 521 -24.28 30.82 18.83
CA GLY A 521 -22.90 31.05 18.44
C GLY A 521 -22.69 32.09 17.34
N LYS A 522 -23.80 32.58 16.71
CA LYS A 522 -23.75 33.62 15.67
C LYS A 522 -22.96 34.83 16.10
N ASN A 523 -21.93 35.22 15.32
CA ASN A 523 -21.00 36.32 15.61
C ASN A 523 -20.17 36.15 16.91
N ARG A 524 -20.07 34.93 17.45
CA ARG A 524 -19.27 34.59 18.65
C ARG A 524 -18.24 33.53 18.38
N VAL A 525 -18.62 32.55 17.57
CA VAL A 525 -17.73 31.47 17.13
C VAL A 525 -17.87 31.24 15.63
N GLN A 526 -16.83 30.66 15.04
CA GLN A 526 -16.77 30.26 13.64
C GLN A 526 -16.18 28.85 13.56
N LYS A 527 -16.56 28.07 12.53
CA LYS A 527 -15.90 26.79 12.23
C LYS A 527 -14.46 27.07 11.81
N SER A 528 -13.49 26.48 12.50
CA SER A 528 -12.05 26.62 12.24
C SER A 528 -11.43 25.34 11.66
N GLY A 529 -12.07 24.18 11.84
CA GLY A 529 -11.63 22.90 11.31
C GLY A 529 -12.78 21.94 11.07
N GLU A 530 -12.58 20.98 10.16
CA GLU A 530 -13.52 19.90 9.83
C GLU A 530 -12.69 18.67 9.48
N GLN A 531 -13.06 17.48 10.01
CA GLN A 531 -12.31 16.26 9.83
C GLN A 531 -10.80 16.42 10.15
N CYS A 532 -10.52 17.06 11.28
CA CYS A 532 -9.19 17.20 11.83
C CYS A 532 -9.20 16.67 13.28
N PRO A 533 -8.05 16.27 13.84
CA PRO A 533 -7.97 15.89 15.24
C PRO A 533 -8.45 17.02 16.14
N VAL A 534 -9.31 16.69 17.12
CA VAL A 534 -9.76 17.62 18.16
C VAL A 534 -9.34 17.10 19.53
N SER A 535 -9.17 18.00 20.51
CA SER A 535 -8.80 17.59 21.87
C SER A 535 -9.87 18.07 22.86
N ILE A 536 -10.46 17.12 23.59
CA ILE A 536 -11.48 17.37 24.61
C ILE A 536 -10.98 16.84 25.94
N ASN A 537 -10.75 17.74 26.89
CA ASN A 537 -10.27 17.42 28.25
C ASN A 537 -8.99 16.54 28.29
N GLY A 538 -8.07 16.75 27.34
CA GLY A 538 -6.81 16.00 27.24
C GLY A 538 -6.91 14.75 26.34
N VAL A 539 -8.10 14.28 25.99
CA VAL A 539 -8.29 13.17 25.07
C VAL A 539 -8.26 13.69 23.63
N THR A 540 -7.35 13.18 22.81
CA THR A 540 -7.29 13.49 21.37
C THR A 540 -8.21 12.54 20.62
N ILE A 541 -9.10 13.09 19.79
CA ILE A 541 -10.08 12.35 18.98
C ILE A 541 -9.72 12.56 17.51
N HIS A 542 -9.39 11.47 16.84
CA HIS A 542 -9.15 11.50 15.40
C HIS A 542 -10.46 11.22 14.62
N PRO A 543 -10.62 11.77 13.41
CA PRO A 543 -11.70 11.34 12.53
C PRO A 543 -11.69 9.81 12.36
N GLY A 544 -12.85 9.18 12.58
CA GLY A 544 -12.99 7.72 12.49
C GLY A 544 -12.80 6.93 13.79
N ASP A 545 -12.28 7.53 14.88
CA ASP A 545 -12.32 6.91 16.21
C ASP A 545 -13.75 6.61 16.63
N ILE A 546 -13.97 5.56 17.39
CA ILE A 546 -15.32 5.16 17.78
C ILE A 546 -15.73 5.87 19.06
N LEU A 547 -16.82 6.63 18.99
CA LEU A 547 -17.48 7.21 20.17
C LEU A 547 -18.50 6.21 20.68
N PHE A 548 -18.48 5.98 21.99
CA PHE A 548 -19.49 5.22 22.69
C PHE A 548 -19.98 5.99 23.92
N GLY A 549 -21.28 6.08 24.11
CA GLY A 549 -21.85 6.85 25.23
C GLY A 549 -23.18 6.29 25.69
N ASP A 550 -23.42 6.42 27.00
CA ASP A 550 -24.67 6.11 27.70
C ASP A 550 -24.93 7.11 28.84
N ASP A 551 -25.74 6.73 29.84
CA ASP A 551 -26.10 7.61 30.94
C ASP A 551 -24.90 8.06 31.80
N ASP A 552 -23.81 7.30 31.85
CA ASP A 552 -22.62 7.62 32.66
C ASP A 552 -21.69 8.62 31.95
N GLY A 553 -21.66 8.63 30.61
CA GLY A 553 -20.82 9.57 29.86
C GLY A 553 -20.49 9.14 28.45
N VAL A 554 -19.34 9.59 27.94
CA VAL A 554 -18.84 9.29 26.59
C VAL A 554 -17.39 8.84 26.65
N LEU A 555 -17.08 7.78 25.92
CA LEU A 555 -15.75 7.22 25.70
C LEU A 555 -15.32 7.36 24.25
N VAL A 556 -14.03 7.47 24.04
CA VAL A 556 -13.36 7.44 22.75
C VAL A 556 -12.54 6.15 22.65
N ILE A 557 -12.83 5.33 21.69
CA ILE A 557 -12.13 4.08 21.40
C ILE A 557 -11.32 4.31 20.13
N PRO A 558 -9.99 4.26 20.15
CA PRO A 558 -9.20 4.29 18.93
C PRO A 558 -9.68 3.20 17.95
N ALA A 559 -9.95 3.56 16.70
CA ALA A 559 -10.54 2.64 15.73
C ALA A 559 -9.77 1.31 15.60
N ALA A 560 -8.43 1.37 15.67
CA ALA A 560 -7.55 0.20 15.61
C ALA A 560 -7.72 -0.78 16.77
N LEU A 561 -8.21 -0.32 17.94
CA LEU A 561 -8.35 -1.12 19.16
C LEU A 561 -9.76 -1.64 19.38
N LEU A 562 -10.74 -1.30 18.53
CA LEU A 562 -12.14 -1.69 18.72
C LEU A 562 -12.32 -3.20 18.94
N GLY A 563 -11.65 -4.03 18.12
CA GLY A 563 -11.74 -5.48 18.23
C GLY A 563 -11.17 -6.02 19.56
N GLU A 564 -10.03 -5.49 20.00
CA GLU A 564 -9.40 -5.87 21.26
C GLU A 564 -10.25 -5.43 22.47
N VAL A 565 -10.77 -4.21 22.43
CA VAL A 565 -11.66 -3.66 23.46
C VAL A 565 -12.92 -4.49 23.61
N LEU A 566 -13.56 -4.91 22.49
CA LEU A 566 -14.75 -5.75 22.53
C LEU A 566 -14.48 -7.14 23.14
N VAL A 567 -13.34 -7.75 22.86
CA VAL A 567 -12.94 -9.05 23.44
C VAL A 567 -12.74 -8.92 24.95
N LYS A 568 -12.06 -7.85 25.40
CA LYS A 568 -11.85 -7.60 26.84
C LYS A 568 -13.14 -7.24 27.55
N ALA A 569 -13.99 -6.40 26.96
CA ALA A 569 -15.29 -6.05 27.51
C ALA A 569 -16.21 -7.27 27.69
N GLN A 570 -16.20 -8.20 26.74
CA GLN A 570 -16.94 -9.45 26.86
C GLN A 570 -16.47 -10.27 28.07
N ALA A 571 -15.17 -10.42 28.26
CA ALA A 571 -14.59 -11.14 29.39
C ALA A 571 -14.90 -10.45 30.73
N ILE A 572 -14.90 -9.12 30.78
CA ILE A 572 -15.27 -8.32 31.95
C ILE A 572 -16.74 -8.57 32.30
N ALA A 573 -17.65 -8.38 31.35
CA ALA A 573 -19.08 -8.54 31.53
C ALA A 573 -19.43 -9.96 32.01
N GLU A 574 -18.83 -11.01 31.43
CA GLU A 574 -19.04 -12.39 31.86
C GLU A 574 -18.55 -12.64 33.29
N THR A 575 -17.42 -12.03 33.66
CA THR A 575 -16.84 -12.17 35.01
C THR A 575 -17.68 -11.44 36.03
N GLU A 576 -18.13 -10.24 35.77
CA GLU A 576 -19.01 -9.48 36.65
C GLU A 576 -20.33 -10.20 36.88
N ASN A 577 -20.94 -10.75 35.83
CA ASN A 577 -22.16 -11.55 35.97
C ASN A 577 -21.97 -12.78 36.87
N LYS A 578 -20.83 -13.50 36.76
CA LYS A 578 -20.50 -14.64 37.65
C LYS A 578 -20.33 -14.20 39.11
N ILE A 579 -19.67 -13.06 39.34
CA ILE A 579 -19.49 -12.50 40.68
C ILE A 579 -20.84 -12.10 41.30
N ILE A 580 -21.66 -11.38 40.51
CA ILE A 580 -23.02 -10.97 40.95
C ILE A 580 -23.86 -12.18 41.34
N ASP A 581 -23.84 -13.24 40.52
CA ASP A 581 -24.58 -14.45 40.78
C ASP A 581 -24.08 -15.21 42.04
N ALA A 582 -22.75 -15.22 42.25
CA ALA A 582 -22.17 -15.82 43.46
C ALA A 582 -22.58 -15.04 44.72
N VAL A 583 -22.53 -13.71 44.65
CA VAL A 583 -22.95 -12.83 45.76
C VAL A 583 -24.44 -12.98 46.05
N LYS A 584 -25.32 -13.08 45.05
CA LYS A 584 -26.75 -13.35 45.20
C LYS A 584 -27.02 -14.70 45.87
N LYS A 585 -26.12 -15.67 45.70
CA LYS A 585 -26.15 -16.98 46.36
C LYS A 585 -25.54 -16.99 47.77
N GLY A 586 -25.17 -15.81 48.30
CA GLY A 586 -24.67 -15.65 49.69
C GLY A 586 -23.15 -15.78 49.82
N ARG A 587 -22.39 -15.82 48.72
CA ARG A 587 -20.93 -15.83 48.78
C ARG A 587 -20.41 -14.45 49.14
N ARG A 588 -19.27 -14.37 49.83
CA ARG A 588 -18.60 -13.10 50.12
C ARG A 588 -18.05 -12.47 48.84
N LEU A 589 -18.08 -11.17 48.75
CA LEU A 589 -17.64 -10.42 47.55
C LEU A 589 -16.13 -10.57 47.29
N ASP A 590 -15.32 -10.53 48.34
CA ASP A 590 -13.87 -10.71 48.28
C ASP A 590 -13.48 -12.07 47.70
N GLU A 591 -14.09 -13.16 48.23
CA GLU A 591 -13.91 -14.53 47.74
C GLU A 591 -14.36 -14.68 46.27
N ALA A 592 -15.51 -14.11 45.92
CA ALA A 592 -16.03 -14.20 44.55
C ALA A 592 -15.14 -13.47 43.55
N ARG A 593 -14.57 -12.31 43.90
CA ARG A 593 -13.63 -11.58 43.07
C ARG A 593 -12.32 -12.35 42.85
N GLU A 594 -11.80 -13.00 43.88
CA GLU A 594 -10.59 -13.82 43.77
C GLU A 594 -10.84 -15.06 42.89
N ASP A 595 -11.94 -15.78 43.10
CA ASP A 595 -12.29 -16.98 42.36
C ASP A 595 -12.46 -16.73 40.87
N TYR A 596 -13.07 -15.62 40.49
CA TYR A 596 -13.34 -15.26 39.08
C TYR A 596 -12.30 -14.30 38.48
N ARG A 597 -11.20 -14.01 39.21
CA ARG A 597 -10.09 -13.16 38.74
C ARG A 597 -10.57 -11.79 38.23
N TYR A 598 -11.27 -11.07 39.04
CA TYR A 598 -11.87 -9.78 38.70
C TYR A 598 -10.86 -8.75 38.16
N ASP A 599 -9.60 -8.81 38.61
CA ASP A 599 -8.51 -7.92 38.22
C ASP A 599 -7.97 -8.15 36.78
N GLN A 600 -8.11 -9.38 36.27
CA GLN A 600 -7.61 -9.74 34.94
C GLN A 600 -8.48 -10.83 34.25
N PRO A 601 -9.76 -10.56 33.98
CA PRO A 601 -10.70 -11.54 33.48
C PRO A 601 -10.41 -12.08 32.08
N TRP A 602 -9.60 -11.37 31.29
CA TRP A 602 -9.22 -11.72 29.91
C TRP A 602 -8.01 -12.67 29.80
N LEU A 603 -7.31 -12.99 30.93
CA LEU A 603 -6.19 -13.94 30.89
C LEU A 603 -6.67 -15.38 30.88
N ASN A 604 -6.18 -16.17 29.91
CA ASN A 604 -6.48 -17.59 29.82
C ASN A 604 -5.89 -18.38 31.04
N PRO A 605 -6.59 -19.38 31.58
CA PRO A 605 -6.04 -20.22 32.65
C PRO A 605 -4.74 -20.96 32.29
N ALA A 606 -4.43 -21.10 31.01
CA ALA A 606 -3.25 -21.78 30.49
C ALA A 606 -1.96 -20.93 30.43
N ASP A 607 -2.04 -19.61 30.61
CA ASP A 607 -0.90 -18.69 30.55
C ASP A 607 -0.17 -18.54 31.90
N LYS A 608 -0.01 -19.65 32.64
CA LYS A 608 0.90 -19.74 33.77
C LYS A 608 2.22 -20.33 33.31
N GLY A 609 3.16 -19.45 32.90
CA GLY A 609 4.55 -19.79 32.69
C GLY A 609 5.45 -18.79 33.40
#